data_b3160a01edc525efd1e1afdc5acc32c1
#
_entry.id   b3160a01edc525efd1e1afdc5acc32c1
#
_cell.length_a   1.000
_cell.length_b   1.000
_cell.length_c   1.000
_cell.angle_alpha   90.00
_cell.angle_beta   90.00
_cell.angle_gamma   90.00
#
_symmetry.space_group_name_H-M   'P 1'
#
loop_
_entity.id
_entity.type
_entity.pdbx_description
1 polymer ?
#
loop_
_entity_poly.entity_id
_entity_poly.type
_entity_poly.pdbx_seq_one_letter_code
_entity_poly.pdbx_strand_id
1 'polypeptide(L)'
;MNYKSLIIKGIKQGCLFYAFSTLLITLQFGLYITDSSILEMMDLEGWLFFITSCISHAAMFALIPYLLSLIFTFCRCTKTARIVQIVGIVLLCIINYLNSQVYAIYHFHINGFVLNMVFGEGAGEIFNFDIMLYLKEIALFLVVTAIVIGVWYASYLLWKKRQKAYAWIIAGSI
;
A
#
# COMPACT_ATOMS: atom_id res chain seq x y z
N MET A 1 4.07 24.26 20.41
CA MET A 1 3.78 24.07 18.97
C MET A 1 2.32 24.32 18.73
N ASN A 2 1.96 25.27 17.84
CA ASN A 2 0.59 25.68 17.62
C ASN A 2 -0.22 24.51 17.02
N TYR A 3 -1.49 24.33 17.45
CA TYR A 3 -2.40 23.28 17.01
C TYR A 3 -2.47 23.14 15.47
N LYS A 4 -2.64 24.26 14.77
CA LYS A 4 -2.69 24.31 13.31
C LYS A 4 -1.40 23.75 12.67
N SER A 5 -0.24 24.06 13.23
CA SER A 5 1.05 23.58 12.68
C SER A 5 1.23 22.07 12.82
N LEU A 6 0.72 21.47 13.89
CA LEU A 6 0.78 20.03 14.13
C LEU A 6 -0.10 19.26 13.14
N ILE A 7 -1.33 19.72 12.91
CA ILE A 7 -2.25 19.11 11.93
C ILE A 7 -1.68 19.22 10.52
N ILE A 8 -1.25 20.42 10.10
CA ILE A 8 -0.69 20.63 8.76
C ILE A 8 0.53 19.71 8.53
N LYS A 9 1.36 19.56 9.55
CA LYS A 9 2.51 18.65 9.52
C LYS A 9 2.08 17.20 9.30
N GLY A 10 1.09 16.73 10.06
CA GLY A 10 0.55 15.38 9.95
C GLY A 10 -0.05 15.11 8.57
N ILE A 11 -0.88 16.04 8.05
CA ILE A 11 -1.48 15.94 6.72
C ILE A 11 -0.42 15.85 5.63
N LYS A 12 0.57 16.76 5.62
CA LYS A 12 1.63 16.79 4.60
C LYS A 12 2.49 15.53 4.61
N GLN A 13 2.86 15.03 5.80
CA GLN A 13 3.62 13.80 5.94
C GLN A 13 2.80 12.57 5.49
N GLY A 14 1.53 12.49 5.89
CA GLY A 14 0.62 11.43 5.47
C GLY A 14 0.36 11.43 3.97
N CYS A 15 0.21 12.61 3.34
CA CYS A 15 0.05 12.75 1.90
C CYS A 15 1.29 12.26 1.12
N LEU A 16 2.50 12.55 1.62
CA LEU A 16 3.72 12.07 0.97
C LEU A 16 3.84 10.55 1.07
N PHE A 17 3.52 9.97 2.22
CA PHE A 17 3.50 8.51 2.39
C PHE A 17 2.40 7.87 1.52
N TYR A 18 1.22 8.49 1.40
CA TYR A 18 0.17 8.07 0.48
C TYR A 18 0.67 7.98 -0.97
N ALA A 19 1.37 9.01 -1.46
CA ALA A 19 1.92 9.02 -2.82
C ALA A 19 2.93 7.88 -3.05
N PHE A 20 3.85 7.64 -2.10
CA PHE A 20 4.79 6.53 -2.19
C PHE A 20 4.11 5.16 -2.08
N SER A 21 3.07 5.05 -1.25
CA SER A 21 2.29 3.82 -1.13
C SER A 21 1.51 3.52 -2.40
N THR A 22 1.00 4.55 -3.09
CA THR A 22 0.37 4.40 -4.41
C THR A 22 1.37 3.80 -5.41
N LEU A 23 2.60 4.30 -5.47
CA LEU A 23 3.63 3.74 -6.34
C LEU A 23 3.95 2.28 -5.98
N LEU A 24 4.07 1.96 -4.68
CA LEU A 24 4.32 0.59 -4.22
C LEU A 24 3.22 -0.38 -4.67
N ILE A 25 1.95 -0.01 -4.48
CA ILE A 25 0.80 -0.83 -4.89
C ILE A 25 0.70 -0.91 -6.42
N THR A 26 1.02 0.17 -7.14
CA THR A 26 1.07 0.15 -8.61
C THR A 26 2.08 -0.89 -9.11
N LEU A 27 3.28 -0.92 -8.53
CA LEU A 27 4.29 -1.94 -8.87
C LEU A 27 3.80 -3.35 -8.55
N GLN A 28 3.05 -3.52 -7.47
CA GLN A 28 2.49 -4.80 -7.06
C GLN A 28 1.42 -5.31 -8.05
N PHE A 29 0.74 -4.44 -8.79
CA PHE A 29 -0.18 -4.86 -9.86
C PHE A 29 0.52 -5.58 -11.02
N GLY A 30 1.84 -5.44 -11.15
CA GLY A 30 2.63 -6.27 -12.06
C GLY A 30 2.54 -7.78 -11.78
N LEU A 31 2.18 -8.18 -10.54
CA LEU A 31 1.98 -9.59 -10.18
C LEU A 31 0.77 -10.25 -10.88
N TYR A 32 -0.15 -9.45 -11.44
CA TYR A 32 -1.29 -9.98 -12.20
C TYR A 32 -0.95 -10.30 -13.65
N ILE A 33 0.24 -9.94 -14.12
CA ILE A 33 0.71 -10.29 -15.46
C ILE A 33 1.27 -11.71 -15.38
N THR A 34 0.43 -12.69 -15.66
CA THR A 34 0.80 -14.11 -15.58
C THR A 34 1.33 -14.65 -16.90
N ASP A 35 1.06 -13.96 -18.01
CA ASP A 35 1.48 -14.37 -19.35
C ASP A 35 2.22 -13.22 -20.05
N SER A 36 3.48 -13.49 -20.41
CA SER A 36 4.34 -12.52 -21.12
C SER A 36 3.86 -12.23 -22.56
N SER A 37 3.10 -13.16 -23.17
CA SER A 37 2.56 -12.97 -24.53
C SER A 37 1.59 -11.79 -24.60
N ILE A 38 0.88 -11.48 -23.51
CA ILE A 38 -0.02 -10.33 -23.42
C ILE A 38 0.77 -9.03 -23.57
N LEU A 39 1.98 -8.95 -22.98
CA LEU A 39 2.82 -7.76 -23.03
C LEU A 39 3.36 -7.50 -24.44
N GLU A 40 3.64 -8.55 -25.19
CA GLU A 40 4.15 -8.48 -26.58
C GLU A 40 3.07 -8.00 -27.56
N MET A 41 1.80 -8.28 -27.27
CA MET A 41 0.66 -7.87 -28.09
C MET A 41 0.13 -6.47 -27.77
N MET A 42 0.60 -5.84 -26.68
CA MET A 42 0.13 -4.51 -26.27
C MET A 42 0.77 -3.41 -27.13
N ASP A 43 -0.07 -2.64 -27.81
CA ASP A 43 0.31 -1.39 -28.45
C ASP A 43 0.52 -0.25 -27.44
N LEU A 44 0.89 0.93 -27.92
CA LEU A 44 1.11 2.11 -27.07
C LEU A 44 -0.17 2.50 -26.27
N GLU A 45 -1.33 2.40 -26.89
CA GLU A 45 -2.61 2.76 -26.26
C GLU A 45 -2.94 1.76 -25.14
N GLY A 46 -2.72 0.46 -25.37
CA GLY A 46 -2.86 -0.60 -24.37
C GLY A 46 -1.95 -0.39 -23.16
N TRP A 47 -0.69 -0.03 -23.39
CA TRP A 47 0.25 0.28 -22.32
C TRP A 47 -0.17 1.51 -21.50
N LEU A 48 -0.59 2.59 -22.16
CA LEU A 48 -1.07 3.80 -21.47
C LEU A 48 -2.32 3.51 -20.64
N PHE A 49 -3.28 2.75 -21.20
CA PHE A 49 -4.47 2.33 -20.48
C PHE A 49 -4.12 1.46 -19.26
N PHE A 50 -3.25 0.47 -19.42
CA PHE A 50 -2.83 -0.41 -18.34
C PHE A 50 -2.17 0.36 -17.20
N ILE A 51 -1.17 1.20 -17.50
CA ILE A 51 -0.44 1.98 -16.49
C ILE A 51 -1.37 2.95 -15.77
N THR A 52 -2.20 3.68 -16.49
CA THR A 52 -3.14 4.65 -15.89
C THR A 52 -4.18 3.97 -15.03
N SER A 53 -4.69 2.81 -15.45
CA SER A 53 -5.61 1.98 -14.68
C SER A 53 -4.98 1.48 -13.39
N CYS A 54 -3.76 0.95 -13.44
CA CYS A 54 -3.02 0.50 -12.27
C CYS A 54 -2.79 1.63 -11.26
N ILE A 55 -2.35 2.81 -11.73
CA ILE A 55 -2.14 3.98 -10.86
C ILE A 55 -3.45 4.44 -10.23
N SER A 56 -4.53 4.50 -11.01
CA SER A 56 -5.85 4.92 -10.53
C SER A 56 -6.37 4.00 -9.42
N HIS A 57 -6.34 2.68 -9.63
CA HIS A 57 -6.78 1.70 -8.64
C HIS A 57 -5.88 1.72 -7.39
N ALA A 58 -4.56 1.78 -7.56
CA ALA A 58 -3.62 1.89 -6.46
C ALA A 58 -3.88 3.15 -5.61
N ALA A 59 -4.15 4.29 -6.26
CA ALA A 59 -4.47 5.53 -5.58
C ALA A 59 -5.77 5.43 -4.78
N MET A 60 -6.82 4.82 -5.34
CA MET A 60 -8.09 4.58 -4.64
C MET A 60 -7.90 3.69 -3.40
N PHE A 61 -7.17 2.59 -3.53
CA PHE A 61 -6.93 1.70 -2.39
C PHE A 61 -6.07 2.36 -1.30
N ALA A 62 -4.97 3.01 -1.67
CA ALA A 62 -4.12 3.73 -0.72
C ALA A 62 -4.83 4.92 -0.05
N LEU A 63 -5.86 5.49 -0.68
CA LEU A 63 -6.65 6.60 -0.13
C LEU A 63 -7.38 6.19 1.16
N ILE A 64 -7.86 4.94 1.26
CA ILE A 64 -8.63 4.45 2.41
C ILE A 64 -7.84 4.60 3.73
N PRO A 65 -6.65 3.98 3.90
CA PRO A 65 -5.87 4.14 5.13
C PRO A 65 -5.38 5.58 5.34
N TYR A 66 -5.18 6.35 4.27
CA TYR A 66 -4.84 7.77 4.40
C TYR A 66 -6.00 8.56 5.01
N LEU A 67 -7.23 8.43 4.50
CA LEU A 67 -8.42 9.10 5.04
C LEU A 67 -8.68 8.70 6.50
N LEU A 68 -8.56 7.41 6.83
CA LEU A 68 -8.66 6.94 8.21
C LEU A 68 -7.60 7.59 9.11
N SER A 69 -6.37 7.73 8.63
CA SER A 69 -5.31 8.40 9.39
C SER A 69 -5.56 9.89 9.61
N LEU A 70 -6.27 10.56 8.70
CA LEU A 70 -6.65 11.97 8.86
C LEU A 70 -7.57 12.17 10.07
N ILE A 71 -8.52 11.25 10.33
CA ILE A 71 -9.41 11.30 11.48
C ILE A 71 -8.57 11.41 12.77
N PHE A 72 -7.59 10.53 12.94
CA PHE A 72 -6.69 10.56 14.11
C PHE A 72 -5.76 11.78 14.13
N THR A 73 -5.39 12.29 12.96
CA THR A 73 -4.59 13.52 12.85
C THR A 73 -5.39 14.73 13.38
N PHE A 74 -6.67 14.85 13.04
CA PHE A 74 -7.55 15.89 13.55
C PHE A 74 -7.80 15.75 15.07
N CYS A 75 -7.86 14.52 15.57
CA CYS A 75 -7.95 14.21 17.01
C CYS A 75 -6.61 14.41 17.75
N ARG A 76 -5.58 14.99 17.15
CA ARG A 76 -4.22 15.18 17.70
C ARG A 76 -3.44 13.88 18.00
N CYS A 77 -3.95 12.73 17.65
CA CYS A 77 -3.34 11.43 17.87
C CYS A 77 -2.37 11.10 16.71
N THR A 78 -1.35 11.92 16.49
CA THR A 78 -0.45 11.80 15.32
C THR A 78 0.34 10.48 15.29
N LYS A 79 0.63 9.88 16.46
CA LYS A 79 1.25 8.55 16.53
C LYS A 79 0.29 7.47 16.04
N THR A 80 -0.96 7.50 16.51
CA THR A 80 -2.01 6.58 16.08
C THR A 80 -2.33 6.73 14.59
N ALA A 81 -2.43 7.97 14.10
CA ALA A 81 -2.63 8.26 12.67
C ALA A 81 -1.57 7.57 11.80
N ARG A 82 -0.29 7.66 12.21
CA ARG A 82 0.83 7.02 11.53
C ARG A 82 0.72 5.49 11.54
N ILE A 83 0.43 4.90 12.70
CA ILE A 83 0.28 3.44 12.84
C ILE A 83 -0.87 2.96 11.97
N VAL A 84 -2.02 3.61 12.01
CA VAL A 84 -3.20 3.26 11.20
C VAL A 84 -2.87 3.30 9.70
N GLN A 85 -2.14 4.31 9.24
CA GLN A 85 -1.76 4.40 7.84
C GLN A 85 -0.77 3.30 7.44
N ILE A 86 0.27 3.02 8.24
CA ILE A 86 1.23 1.95 7.97
C ILE A 86 0.54 0.59 7.96
N VAL A 87 -0.22 0.27 9.01
CA VAL A 87 -0.93 -1.02 9.11
C VAL A 87 -1.92 -1.19 7.96
N GLY A 88 -2.66 -0.14 7.61
CA GLY A 88 -3.59 -0.18 6.49
C GLY A 88 -2.90 -0.46 5.15
N ILE A 89 -1.74 0.13 4.88
CA ILE A 89 -0.97 -0.16 3.65
C ILE A 89 -0.39 -1.58 3.69
N VAL A 90 0.10 -2.06 4.83
CA VAL A 90 0.57 -3.46 4.97
C VAL A 90 -0.57 -4.43 4.64
N LEU A 91 -1.74 -4.24 5.23
CA LEU A 91 -2.91 -5.08 4.97
C LEU A 91 -3.32 -5.04 3.48
N LEU A 92 -3.34 -3.86 2.87
CA LEU A 92 -3.64 -3.74 1.43
C LEU A 92 -2.63 -4.48 0.56
N CYS A 93 -1.33 -4.37 0.84
CA CYS A 93 -0.29 -5.08 0.11
C CYS A 93 -0.45 -6.61 0.24
N ILE A 94 -0.79 -7.10 1.42
CA ILE A 94 -1.01 -8.54 1.67
C ILE A 94 -2.26 -9.02 0.93
N ILE A 95 -3.38 -8.31 1.07
CA ILE A 95 -4.64 -8.65 0.38
C ILE A 95 -4.43 -8.66 -1.14
N ASN A 96 -3.72 -7.66 -1.68
CA ASN A 96 -3.42 -7.59 -3.10
C ASN A 96 -2.52 -8.75 -3.56
N TYR A 97 -1.52 -9.13 -2.76
CA TYR A 97 -0.69 -10.29 -3.03
C TYR A 97 -1.52 -11.58 -3.02
N LEU A 98 -2.32 -11.84 -2.00
CA LEU A 98 -3.18 -13.01 -1.92
C LEU A 98 -4.15 -13.06 -3.11
N ASN A 99 -4.72 -11.92 -3.47
CA ASN A 99 -5.60 -11.81 -4.63
C ASN A 99 -4.88 -12.14 -5.95
N SER A 100 -3.60 -11.72 -6.09
CA SER A 100 -2.80 -12.07 -7.26
C SER A 100 -2.49 -13.57 -7.34
N GLN A 101 -2.27 -14.26 -6.21
CA GLN A 101 -2.08 -15.71 -6.18
C GLN A 101 -3.36 -16.46 -6.56
N VAL A 102 -4.51 -16.02 -6.03
CA VAL A 102 -5.82 -16.59 -6.42
C VAL A 102 -6.05 -16.38 -7.92
N TYR A 103 -5.76 -15.21 -8.43
CA TYR A 103 -5.91 -14.91 -9.87
C TYR A 103 -4.97 -15.75 -10.74
N ALA A 104 -3.73 -15.95 -10.33
CA ALA A 104 -2.77 -16.76 -11.09
C ALA A 104 -3.19 -18.22 -11.23
N ILE A 105 -3.92 -18.78 -10.23
CA ILE A 105 -4.37 -20.17 -10.23
C ILE A 105 -5.72 -20.32 -10.90
N TYR A 106 -6.66 -19.42 -10.59
CA TYR A 106 -8.09 -19.62 -10.92
C TYR A 106 -8.62 -18.63 -11.96
N HIS A 107 -7.82 -17.60 -12.35
CA HIS A 107 -8.22 -16.53 -13.28
C HIS A 107 -9.44 -15.72 -12.81
N PHE A 108 -9.74 -15.72 -11.52
CA PHE A 108 -10.71 -14.81 -10.90
C PHE A 108 -10.17 -14.21 -9.60
N HIS A 109 -10.70 -13.05 -9.23
CA HIS A 109 -10.31 -12.34 -8.02
C HIS A 109 -10.99 -12.93 -6.78
N ILE A 110 -10.42 -12.62 -5.60
CA ILE A 110 -11.05 -12.97 -4.31
C ILE A 110 -12.47 -12.38 -4.30
N ASN A 111 -13.45 -13.26 -4.10
CA ASN A 111 -14.86 -12.95 -4.07
C ASN A 111 -15.56 -13.71 -2.92
N GLY A 112 -16.88 -13.57 -2.82
CA GLY A 112 -17.65 -14.23 -1.76
C GLY A 112 -17.51 -15.76 -1.76
N PHE A 113 -17.30 -16.40 -2.91
CA PHE A 113 -17.06 -17.83 -3.00
C PHE A 113 -15.72 -18.22 -2.33
N VAL A 114 -14.63 -17.51 -2.65
CA VAL A 114 -13.32 -17.75 -2.03
C VAL A 114 -13.37 -17.50 -0.52
N LEU A 115 -14.05 -16.43 -0.10
CA LEU A 115 -14.21 -16.15 1.33
C LEU A 115 -15.01 -17.24 2.04
N ASN A 116 -16.05 -17.79 1.40
CA ASN A 116 -16.80 -18.91 1.96
C ASN A 116 -15.98 -20.20 2.05
N MET A 117 -15.08 -20.45 1.09
CA MET A 117 -14.13 -21.57 1.18
C MET A 117 -13.14 -21.40 2.33
N VAL A 118 -12.68 -20.16 2.58
CA VAL A 118 -11.68 -19.87 3.64
C VAL A 118 -12.29 -19.88 5.04
N PHE A 119 -13.53 -19.40 5.19
CA PHE A 119 -14.19 -19.21 6.49
C PHE A 119 -15.39 -20.12 6.70
N GLY A 120 -15.76 -20.96 5.72
CA GLY A 120 -16.88 -21.89 5.80
C GLY A 120 -16.54 -23.17 6.57
N GLU A 121 -17.54 -24.02 6.78
CA GLU A 121 -17.45 -25.25 7.59
C GLU A 121 -16.40 -26.25 7.09
N GLY A 122 -16.04 -26.27 5.80
CA GLY A 122 -15.01 -27.12 5.20
C GLY A 122 -13.59 -26.56 5.21
N ALA A 123 -13.35 -25.38 5.77
CA ALA A 123 -12.05 -24.69 5.70
C ALA A 123 -10.88 -25.52 6.28
N GLY A 124 -11.12 -26.25 7.37
CA GLY A 124 -10.08 -27.07 8.01
C GLY A 124 -9.59 -28.25 7.17
N GLU A 125 -10.42 -28.75 6.25
CA GLU A 125 -10.04 -29.84 5.32
C GLU A 125 -9.26 -29.31 4.12
N ILE A 126 -9.59 -28.09 3.67
CA ILE A 126 -8.98 -27.45 2.49
C ILE A 126 -7.61 -26.84 2.84
N PHE A 127 -7.44 -26.29 4.06
CA PHE A 127 -6.24 -25.57 4.49
C PHE A 127 -5.28 -26.38 5.37
N ASN A 128 -5.17 -27.67 5.13
CA ASN A 128 -4.14 -28.50 5.77
C ASN A 128 -2.84 -28.42 4.97
N PHE A 129 -2.15 -27.28 5.08
CA PHE A 129 -0.91 -27.02 4.35
C PHE A 129 0.32 -27.52 5.12
N ASP A 130 1.38 -27.82 4.34
CA ASP A 130 2.69 -28.13 4.91
C ASP A 130 3.24 -26.91 5.70
N ILE A 131 3.95 -27.19 6.80
CA ILE A 131 4.58 -26.19 7.66
C ILE A 131 5.50 -25.25 6.88
N MET A 132 6.12 -25.75 5.80
CA MET A 132 6.99 -24.96 4.94
C MET A 132 6.21 -23.84 4.24
N LEU A 133 4.94 -24.05 3.89
CA LEU A 133 4.09 -23.02 3.29
C LEU A 133 3.79 -21.92 4.31
N TYR A 134 3.43 -22.27 5.55
CA TYR A 134 3.22 -21.27 6.60
C TYR A 134 4.47 -20.43 6.88
N LEU A 135 5.65 -21.03 6.88
CA LEU A 135 6.91 -20.31 7.06
C LEU A 135 7.19 -19.34 5.93
N LYS A 136 6.90 -19.71 4.67
CA LYS A 136 7.01 -18.82 3.51
C LYS A 136 6.07 -17.62 3.63
N GLU A 137 4.82 -17.83 4.01
CA GLU A 137 3.84 -16.75 4.14
C GLU A 137 4.18 -15.81 5.30
N ILE A 138 4.68 -16.32 6.42
CA ILE A 138 5.19 -15.49 7.53
C ILE A 138 6.40 -14.67 7.07
N ALA A 139 7.35 -15.28 6.37
CA ALA A 139 8.51 -14.56 5.83
C ALA A 139 8.08 -13.45 4.86
N LEU A 140 7.13 -13.73 3.96
CA LEU A 140 6.56 -12.74 3.05
C LEU A 140 5.90 -11.58 3.80
N PHE A 141 5.09 -11.88 4.82
CA PHE A 141 4.48 -10.87 5.68
C PHE A 141 5.51 -9.94 6.31
N LEU A 142 6.61 -10.50 6.82
CA LEU A 142 7.70 -9.72 7.42
C LEU A 142 8.40 -8.85 6.37
N VAL A 143 8.67 -9.38 5.17
CA VAL A 143 9.29 -8.65 4.06
C VAL A 143 8.40 -7.48 3.62
N VAL A 144 7.10 -7.73 3.37
CA VAL A 144 6.14 -6.68 3.00
C VAL A 144 6.08 -5.60 4.06
N THR A 145 6.01 -5.99 5.33
CA THR A 145 5.99 -5.04 6.46
C THR A 145 7.27 -4.20 6.49
N ALA A 146 8.44 -4.82 6.31
CA ALA A 146 9.72 -4.12 6.26
C ALA A 146 9.79 -3.13 5.09
N ILE A 147 9.30 -3.51 3.91
CA ILE A 147 9.22 -2.62 2.73
C ILE A 147 8.33 -1.42 3.03
N VAL A 148 7.13 -1.62 3.56
CA VAL A 148 6.18 -0.53 3.87
C VAL A 148 6.75 0.41 4.92
N ILE A 149 7.40 -0.12 5.97
CA ILE A 149 8.10 0.70 6.98
C ILE A 149 9.25 1.49 6.33
N GLY A 150 10.02 0.86 5.44
CA GLY A 150 11.08 1.51 4.66
C GLY A 150 10.55 2.66 3.80
N VAL A 151 9.45 2.45 3.11
CA VAL A 151 8.74 3.48 2.32
C VAL A 151 8.26 4.62 3.21
N TRP A 152 7.68 4.29 4.37
CA TRP A 152 7.29 5.30 5.34
C TRP A 152 8.49 6.11 5.83
N TYR A 153 9.60 5.46 6.16
CA TYR A 153 10.82 6.11 6.63
C TYR A 153 11.43 7.01 5.53
N ALA A 154 11.48 6.54 4.30
CA ALA A 154 11.93 7.33 3.15
C ALA A 154 11.07 8.59 2.97
N SER A 155 9.74 8.46 3.03
CA SER A 155 8.81 9.58 2.95
C SER A 155 9.03 10.60 4.08
N TYR A 156 9.31 10.11 5.30
CA TYR A 156 9.63 10.95 6.45
C TYR A 156 10.95 11.72 6.26
N LEU A 157 12.00 11.06 5.77
CA LEU A 157 13.31 11.70 5.51
C LEU A 157 13.20 12.78 4.45
N LEU A 158 12.51 12.51 3.34
CA LEU A 158 12.27 13.49 2.27
C LEU A 158 11.48 14.70 2.78
N TRP A 159 10.45 14.44 3.59
CA TRP A 159 9.68 15.50 4.20
C TRP A 159 10.55 16.38 5.12
N LYS A 160 11.41 15.77 5.96
CA LYS A 160 12.32 16.47 6.86
C LYS A 160 13.37 17.30 6.09
N LYS A 161 13.92 16.74 4.99
CA LYS A 161 14.87 17.44 4.11
C LYS A 161 14.22 18.66 3.46
N ARG A 162 13.00 18.52 2.97
CA ARG A 162 12.22 19.61 2.36
C ARG A 162 11.94 20.75 3.35
N GLN A 163 11.59 20.44 4.60
CA GLN A 163 11.40 21.45 5.64
C GLN A 163 12.68 22.25 5.93
N LYS A 164 13.84 21.59 5.96
CA LYS A 164 15.12 22.29 6.15
C LYS A 164 15.41 23.23 4.97
N ALA A 165 15.19 22.79 3.72
CA ALA A 165 15.37 23.62 2.54
C ALA A 165 14.51 24.89 2.58
N TYR A 166 13.23 24.78 2.93
CA TYR A 166 12.36 25.95 3.08
C TYR A 166 12.82 26.91 4.18
N ALA A 167 13.32 26.37 5.33
CA ALA A 167 13.83 27.20 6.41
C ALA A 167 15.09 28.00 5.97
N TRP A 168 15.99 27.38 5.18
CA TRP A 168 17.17 28.06 4.62
C TRP A 168 16.79 29.15 3.61
N ILE A 169 15.79 28.92 2.76
CA ILE A 169 15.31 29.92 1.79
C ILE A 169 14.75 31.13 2.53
N ILE A 170 13.93 30.93 3.57
CA ILE A 170 13.36 32.01 4.36
C ILE A 170 14.45 32.77 5.14
N ALA A 171 15.42 32.07 5.73
CA ALA A 171 16.52 32.69 6.46
C ALA A 171 17.50 33.48 5.55
N GLY A 172 17.62 33.08 4.28
CA GLY A 172 18.46 33.79 3.32
C GLY A 172 17.74 34.95 2.58
N SER A 173 16.43 35.14 2.82
CA SER A 173 15.62 36.24 2.24
C SER A 173 15.38 37.41 3.23
N ILE A 174 15.97 37.36 4.42
CA ILE A 174 16.02 38.43 5.43
C ILE A 174 17.43 39.00 5.51
#